data_43d4b2467da301ded297c6554093b9ee
#
_entry.id   43d4b2467da301ded297c6554093b9ee
#
_cell.length_a   1.000
_cell.length_b   1.000
_cell.length_c   1.000
_cell.angle_alpha   90.00
_cell.angle_beta   90.00
_cell.angle_gamma   90.00
#
_symmetry.space_group_name_H-M   'P 1'
#
loop_
_entity.id
_entity.type
_entity.pdbx_description
1 polymer ?
#
loop_
_entity_poly.entity_id
_entity_poly.type
_entity_poly.pdbx_seq_one_letter_code
_entity_poly.pdbx_strand_id
1 'polypeptide(L)'
;MTDCWSVRYRKGDYQTVHNHKSFGFSLVLYLEYDHKVHTPTTFICPWQDPRTDTTTLAYPQNVREGTLVIVPSFTLHYVTPNTSHKTRTIISADLLPKLPDHQAINT
;
A
#
# COMPACT_ATOMS: atom_id res chain seq x y z
N MET A 1 -3.76 -7.26 14.50
CA MET A 1 -2.83 -6.21 14.04
C MET A 1 -1.48 -6.42 14.68
N THR A 2 -0.45 -6.53 13.89
CA THR A 2 0.91 -6.76 14.41
C THR A 2 1.71 -5.46 14.51
N ASP A 3 1.56 -4.57 13.53
CA ASP A 3 2.26 -3.30 13.51
C ASP A 3 1.33 -2.21 12.99
N CYS A 4 1.51 -1.00 13.49
CA CYS A 4 0.75 0.15 13.05
C CYS A 4 1.62 1.40 13.21
N TRP A 5 1.73 2.21 12.18
CA TRP A 5 2.55 3.43 12.21
C TRP A 5 1.99 4.48 11.28
N SER A 6 2.40 5.72 11.48
CA SER A 6 2.06 6.82 10.57
C SER A 6 3.27 7.21 9.73
N VAL A 7 3.01 7.64 8.51
CA VAL A 7 4.03 8.17 7.62
C VAL A 7 3.57 9.51 7.09
N ARG A 8 4.41 10.51 7.23
CA ARG A 8 4.15 11.85 6.77
C ARG A 8 5.09 12.18 5.62
N TYR A 9 4.50 12.45 4.45
CA TYR A 9 5.25 12.85 3.26
C TYR A 9 5.16 14.35 3.09
N ARG A 10 6.25 15.05 3.38
CA ARG A 10 6.40 16.46 3.10
C ARG A 10 6.83 16.65 1.64
N LYS A 11 6.93 17.89 1.20
CA LYS A 11 7.38 18.15 -0.17
C LYS A 11 8.72 17.46 -0.44
N GLY A 12 8.78 16.67 -1.49
CA GLY A 12 9.98 15.92 -1.88
C GLY A 12 10.09 14.53 -1.30
N ASP A 13 9.32 14.20 -0.26
CA ASP A 13 9.37 12.89 0.35
C ASP A 13 8.71 11.84 -0.53
N TYR A 14 9.27 10.64 -0.50
CA TYR A 14 8.81 9.51 -1.30
C TYR A 14 9.14 8.20 -0.61
N GLN A 15 8.64 7.12 -1.15
CA GLN A 15 8.95 5.77 -0.69
C GLN A 15 9.32 4.91 -1.89
N THR A 16 10.48 4.28 -1.84
CA THR A 16 10.95 3.38 -2.89
C THR A 16 10.13 2.10 -2.91
N VAL A 17 10.26 1.33 -3.99
CA VAL A 17 9.55 0.05 -4.14
C VAL A 17 9.93 -0.88 -3.00
N HIS A 18 8.93 -1.41 -2.32
CA HIS A 18 9.11 -2.33 -1.20
C HIS A 18 7.85 -3.17 -1.01
N ASN A 19 7.94 -4.20 -0.20
CA ASN A 19 6.79 -4.90 0.36
C ASN A 19 6.99 -5.02 1.88
N HIS A 20 5.99 -5.54 2.56
CA HIS A 20 6.06 -5.63 4.02
C HIS A 20 6.44 -7.04 4.47
N LYS A 21 5.55 -8.00 4.23
CA LYS A 21 5.73 -9.37 4.69
C LYS A 21 5.32 -10.32 3.58
N SER A 22 5.77 -11.57 3.65
CA SER A 22 5.36 -12.60 2.69
C SER A 22 3.96 -13.14 2.96
N PHE A 23 3.36 -12.77 4.09
CA PHE A 23 2.12 -13.34 4.60
C PHE A 23 1.29 -12.26 5.29
N GLY A 24 -0.05 -12.36 5.17
CA GLY A 24 -0.97 -11.43 5.79
C GLY A 24 -1.38 -10.27 4.88
N PHE A 25 -1.90 -9.24 5.50
CA PHE A 25 -2.44 -8.07 4.79
C PHE A 25 -1.82 -6.80 5.31
N SER A 26 -1.69 -5.83 4.42
CA SER A 26 -1.26 -4.47 4.76
C SER A 26 -2.38 -3.50 4.46
N LEU A 27 -2.53 -2.50 5.34
CA LEU A 27 -3.55 -1.48 5.23
C LEU A 27 -2.89 -0.12 5.06
N VAL A 28 -3.55 0.73 4.30
CA VAL A 28 -3.18 2.14 4.15
C VAL A 28 -4.44 2.97 4.39
N LEU A 29 -4.42 3.77 5.44
CA LEU A 29 -5.48 4.73 5.74
C LEU A 29 -4.98 6.13 5.41
N TYR A 30 -5.67 6.83 4.52
CA TYR A 30 -5.30 8.18 4.11
C TYR A 30 -5.87 9.19 5.11
N LEU A 31 -4.98 9.81 5.91
CA LEU A 31 -5.37 10.79 6.92
C LEU A 31 -5.39 12.21 6.39
N GLU A 32 -4.28 12.63 5.76
CA GLU A 32 -4.16 13.93 5.11
C GLU A 32 -3.88 13.67 3.64
N TYR A 33 -4.81 14.02 2.78
CA TYR A 33 -4.70 13.70 1.37
C TYR A 33 -5.56 14.67 0.55
N ASP A 34 -4.92 15.35 -0.39
CA ASP A 34 -5.62 16.21 -1.36
C ASP A 34 -5.44 15.60 -2.74
N HIS A 35 -6.52 15.05 -3.30
CA HIS A 35 -6.49 14.37 -4.60
C HIS A 35 -6.07 15.27 -5.76
N LYS A 36 -6.08 16.59 -5.57
CA LYS A 36 -5.67 17.53 -6.61
C LYS A 36 -4.16 17.62 -6.73
N VAL A 37 -3.43 17.35 -5.66
CA VAL A 37 -1.98 17.54 -5.59
C VAL A 37 -1.20 16.30 -5.16
N HIS A 38 -1.87 15.30 -4.58
CA HIS A 38 -1.22 14.08 -4.11
C HIS A 38 -1.57 12.90 -5.01
N THR A 39 -0.66 11.92 -5.07
CA THR A 39 -0.89 10.66 -5.76
C THR A 39 -1.08 9.53 -4.75
N PRO A 40 -1.94 8.56 -5.03
CA PRO A 40 -2.09 7.41 -4.15
C PRO A 40 -0.87 6.49 -4.23
N THR A 41 -0.75 5.61 -3.24
CA THR A 41 0.23 4.54 -3.26
C THR A 41 -0.02 3.66 -4.47
N THR A 42 1.03 3.35 -5.22
CA THR A 42 0.94 2.55 -6.45
C THR A 42 1.44 1.14 -6.18
N PHE A 43 0.67 0.16 -6.61
CA PHE A 43 0.96 -1.26 -6.42
C PHE A 43 1.39 -1.89 -7.73
N ILE A 44 2.34 -2.82 -7.64
CA ILE A 44 2.88 -3.53 -8.80
C ILE A 44 2.28 -4.93 -8.81
N CYS A 45 1.61 -5.29 -9.92
CA CYS A 45 1.08 -6.63 -10.09
C CYS A 45 2.25 -7.63 -10.10
N PRO A 46 2.17 -8.74 -9.34
CA PRO A 46 3.28 -9.66 -9.19
C PRO A 46 3.59 -10.49 -10.45
N TRP A 47 2.80 -10.37 -11.50
CA TRP A 47 3.03 -11.07 -12.78
C TRP A 47 2.86 -10.09 -13.92
N GLN A 48 3.47 -10.43 -15.06
CA GLN A 48 3.30 -9.68 -16.30
C GLN A 48 2.05 -10.13 -17.04
N ASP A 49 1.46 -9.21 -17.79
CA ASP A 49 0.35 -9.57 -18.69
C ASP A 49 0.92 -10.37 -19.87
N PRO A 50 0.54 -11.64 -20.01
CA PRO A 50 1.10 -12.49 -21.08
C PRO A 50 0.71 -12.05 -22.49
N ARG A 51 -0.29 -11.19 -22.64
CA ARG A 51 -0.71 -10.68 -23.95
C ARG A 51 0.17 -9.53 -24.42
N THR A 52 0.66 -8.71 -23.50
CA THR A 52 1.39 -7.50 -23.81
C THR A 52 2.82 -7.50 -23.30
N ASP A 53 3.18 -8.49 -22.50
CA ASP A 53 4.50 -8.59 -21.85
C ASP A 53 4.85 -7.35 -21.04
N THR A 54 3.84 -6.76 -20.38
CA THR A 54 4.00 -5.54 -19.59
C THR A 54 3.67 -5.80 -18.13
N THR A 55 4.32 -5.04 -17.26
CA THR A 55 4.01 -5.00 -15.83
C THR A 55 2.79 -4.11 -15.62
N THR A 56 1.81 -4.63 -14.88
CA THR A 56 0.62 -3.86 -14.54
C THR A 56 0.84 -3.10 -13.26
N LEU A 57 0.58 -1.79 -13.31
CA LEU A 57 0.53 -0.95 -12.13
C LEU A 57 -0.93 -0.70 -11.75
N ALA A 58 -1.19 -0.72 -10.47
CA ALA A 58 -2.54 -0.47 -9.95
C ALA A 58 -2.48 0.55 -8.82
N TYR A 59 -3.45 1.44 -8.82
CA TYR A 59 -3.62 2.38 -7.72
C TYR A 59 -5.11 2.57 -7.45
N PRO A 60 -5.48 2.84 -6.19
CA PRO A 60 -6.89 3.00 -5.86
C PRO A 60 -7.46 4.25 -6.51
N GLN A 61 -8.71 4.15 -6.97
CA GLN A 61 -9.43 5.26 -7.57
C GLN A 61 -10.18 6.05 -6.51
N ASN A 62 -10.35 7.34 -6.77
CA ASN A 62 -11.17 8.22 -5.93
C ASN A 62 -10.74 8.26 -4.47
N VAL A 63 -9.43 8.25 -4.24
CA VAL A 63 -8.89 8.35 -2.88
C VAL A 63 -9.22 9.72 -2.28
N ARG A 64 -9.68 9.70 -1.04
CA ARG A 64 -9.98 10.87 -0.23
C ARG A 64 -9.47 10.63 1.18
N GLU A 65 -9.47 11.66 2.00
CA GLU A 65 -9.22 11.48 3.43
C GLU A 65 -10.24 10.51 3.99
N GLY A 66 -9.77 9.53 4.76
CA GLY A 66 -10.59 8.46 5.31
C GLY A 66 -10.68 7.21 4.44
N THR A 67 -10.13 7.23 3.23
CA THR A 67 -10.07 6.02 2.39
C THR A 67 -9.14 5.00 3.00
N LEU A 68 -9.60 3.75 3.09
CA LEU A 68 -8.83 2.62 3.57
C LEU A 68 -8.59 1.64 2.42
N VAL A 69 -7.34 1.28 2.20
CA VAL A 69 -6.93 0.31 1.18
C VAL A 69 -6.31 -0.89 1.87
N ILE A 70 -6.70 -2.09 1.47
CA ILE A 70 -6.18 -3.34 2.01
C ILE A 70 -5.61 -4.16 0.86
N VAL A 71 -4.37 -4.61 1.02
CA VAL A 71 -3.68 -5.43 0.03
C VAL A 71 -2.93 -6.56 0.72
N PRO A 72 -2.63 -7.67 0.01
CA PRO A 72 -1.70 -8.66 0.54
C PRO A 72 -0.35 -8.02 0.85
N SER A 73 0.25 -8.39 1.98
CA SER A 73 1.50 -7.77 2.44
C SER A 73 2.69 -8.01 1.50
N PHE A 74 2.64 -9.08 0.71
CA PHE A 74 3.71 -9.36 -0.27
C PHE A 74 3.68 -8.44 -1.49
N THR A 75 2.64 -7.63 -1.66
CA THR A 75 2.47 -6.78 -2.85
C THR A 75 3.51 -5.66 -2.83
N LEU A 76 4.31 -5.59 -3.88
CA LEU A 76 5.27 -4.50 -4.07
C LEU A 76 4.52 -3.21 -4.33
N HIS A 77 4.98 -2.13 -3.72
CA HIS A 77 4.36 -0.83 -3.88
C HIS A 77 5.36 0.29 -3.65
N TYR A 78 5.00 1.49 -4.07
CA TYR A 78 5.84 2.67 -3.92
C TYR A 78 4.98 3.92 -3.85
N VAL A 79 5.60 5.01 -3.40
CA VAL A 79 4.97 6.34 -3.34
C VAL A 79 5.87 7.31 -4.08
N THR A 80 5.33 7.96 -5.11
CA THR A 80 6.05 8.99 -5.86
C THR A 80 6.28 10.24 -4.99
N PRO A 81 7.31 11.04 -5.29
CA PRO A 81 7.58 12.24 -4.50
C PRO A 81 6.36 13.16 -4.40
N ASN A 82 6.12 13.66 -3.19
CA ASN A 82 5.13 14.69 -2.99
C ASN A 82 5.67 16.01 -3.53
N THR A 83 5.07 16.53 -4.59
CA THR A 83 5.51 17.77 -5.22
C THR A 83 4.82 19.00 -4.66
N SER A 84 3.90 18.81 -3.72
CA SER A 84 3.10 19.88 -3.11
C SER A 84 3.65 20.28 -1.74
N HIS A 85 3.40 21.52 -1.35
CA HIS A 85 3.65 21.96 0.01
C HIS A 85 2.67 21.36 1.03
N LYS A 86 1.54 20.81 0.57
CA LYS A 86 0.61 20.13 1.44
C LYS A 86 1.17 18.78 1.86
N THR A 87 1.11 18.50 3.14
CA THR A 87 1.58 17.23 3.69
C THR A 87 0.61 16.11 3.34
N ARG A 88 1.15 14.97 2.92
CA ARG A 88 0.42 13.74 2.68
C ARG A 88 0.72 12.79 3.84
N THR A 89 -0.29 12.40 4.59
CA THR A 89 -0.13 11.55 5.77
C THR A 89 -0.99 10.31 5.66
N ILE A 90 -0.39 9.18 5.94
CA ILE A 90 -1.10 7.90 6.01
C ILE A 90 -0.85 7.23 7.35
N ILE A 91 -1.76 6.35 7.73
CA ILE A 91 -1.49 5.31 8.72
C ILE A 91 -1.33 4.01 7.96
N SER A 92 -0.24 3.31 8.22
CA SER A 92 0.03 2.00 7.68
C SER A 92 -0.07 0.96 8.78
N ALA A 93 -0.60 -0.20 8.47
CA ALA A 93 -0.72 -1.29 9.44
C ALA A 93 -0.55 -2.63 8.74
N ASP A 94 0.01 -3.59 9.48
CA ASP A 94 0.12 -4.97 9.04
C ASP A 94 -0.78 -5.85 9.89
N LEU A 95 -1.49 -6.76 9.22
CA LEU A 95 -2.35 -7.75 9.85
C LEU A 95 -1.85 -9.14 9.52
N LEU A 96 -1.58 -9.94 10.55
CA LEU A 96 -1.30 -11.35 10.38
C LEU A 96 -2.55 -12.13 10.80
N PRO A 97 -3.21 -12.83 9.87
CA PRO A 97 -4.37 -13.61 10.22
C PRO A 97 -3.95 -14.76 11.13
N LYS A 98 -4.79 -15.04 12.12
CA LYS A 98 -4.59 -16.19 13.00
C LYS A 98 -5.10 -17.43 12.28
N LEU A 99 -4.20 -18.35 11.99
CA LEU A 99 -4.56 -19.62 11.36
C LEU A 99 -4.91 -20.66 12.44
N PRO A 100 -5.95 -21.47 12.23
CA PRO A 100 -6.19 -22.64 13.10
C PRO A 100 -5.02 -23.61 12.99
N ASP A 101 -4.57 -24.12 14.13
CA ASP A 101 -3.37 -24.95 14.22
C ASP A 101 -3.38 -26.14 13.26
N HIS A 102 -4.49 -26.86 13.21
CA HIS A 102 -4.59 -28.08 12.39
C HIS A 102 -4.72 -27.80 10.91
N GLN A 103 -5.15 -26.62 10.49
CA GLN A 103 -5.30 -26.29 9.07
C GLN A 103 -3.94 -26.10 8.41
N ALA A 104 -2.96 -25.59 9.12
CA ALA A 104 -1.62 -25.42 8.59
C ALA A 104 -0.97 -26.78 8.26
N ILE A 105 -1.43 -27.85 8.89
CA ILE A 105 -0.89 -29.20 8.71
C ILE A 105 -1.59 -29.92 7.57
N ASN A 106 -2.86 -29.67 7.36
CA ASN A 106 -3.70 -30.41 6.42
C ASN A 106 -3.68 -29.87 5.01
N THR A 107 -2.95 -28.86 4.81
CA THR A 107 -2.72 -28.31 3.46
C THR A 107 -1.49 -28.93 2.82
#